data_3226f4d1b64e68d82aabfc873d7c0948
#
_entry.id   3226f4d1b64e68d82aabfc873d7c0948
#
_cell.length_a   1.000
_cell.length_b   1.000
_cell.length_c   1.000
_cell.angle_alpha   90.00
_cell.angle_beta   90.00
_cell.angle_gamma   90.00
#
_symmetry.space_group_name_H-M   'P 1'
#
loop_
_entity.id
_entity.type
_entity.pdbx_description
1 polymer ?
#
loop_
_entity_poly.entity_id
_entity_poly.type
_entity_poly.pdbx_seq_one_letter_code
_entity_poly.pdbx_strand_id
1 'polypeptide(L)'
;MRTRLLTHAFAAIALLFATTAAFAQTPHGSYEALFETAIKAITWDFQDDWAFTATSSGKEGDRVGRYDPRLPEDERWTLVSIDGRVPTDEEVVEYADSRGDHHFGDDDDDDDDNDAIDMVEPGTLKLVEETDDYWLLSFVPTDDDDDDDDDEVGRKVLESMNGTVKIIKNGEYLAYIDIRNEKPIRPKFGVKMSKFLMRLAFGPAADDGPVVMKSMDFAIKLSAFVLVRVNEAESMAFSEFEYAGDTT
;
A
#
# COMPACT_ATOMS: atom_id res chain seq x y z
N MET A 1 0.95 75.18 -42.89
CA MET A 1 0.02 74.61 -41.90
C MET A 1 0.69 73.50 -41.16
N ARG A 2 0.89 73.61 -39.85
CA ARG A 2 1.72 72.73 -39.01
C ARG A 2 0.83 71.72 -38.31
N THR A 3 1.05 70.46 -38.55
CA THR A 3 0.40 69.40 -37.84
C THR A 3 1.40 68.79 -36.83
N ARG A 4 1.11 68.91 -35.55
CA ARG A 4 1.94 68.40 -34.46
C ARG A 4 1.60 66.89 -34.19
N LEU A 5 2.59 66.05 -34.28
CA LEU A 5 2.57 64.65 -33.80
C LEU A 5 2.62 64.64 -32.25
N LEU A 6 1.62 64.05 -31.64
CA LEU A 6 1.61 63.76 -30.23
C LEU A 6 2.08 62.30 -30.08
N THR A 7 3.28 62.16 -29.56
CA THR A 7 3.86 60.82 -29.17
C THR A 7 3.32 60.46 -27.81
N HIS A 8 2.52 59.40 -27.74
CA HIS A 8 2.11 58.80 -26.48
C HIS A 8 3.07 57.66 -26.15
N ALA A 9 3.88 57.84 -25.11
CA ALA A 9 4.70 56.80 -24.52
C ALA A 9 3.80 55.92 -23.64
N PHE A 10 3.60 54.69 -24.06
CA PHE A 10 3.03 53.64 -23.22
C PHE A 10 4.17 53.03 -22.34
N ALA A 11 4.16 53.38 -21.06
CA ALA A 11 4.96 52.70 -20.06
C ALA A 11 4.29 51.37 -19.74
N ALA A 12 4.83 50.27 -20.27
CA ALA A 12 4.44 48.92 -19.88
C ALA A 12 5.07 48.60 -18.52
N ILE A 13 4.29 48.63 -17.47
CA ILE A 13 4.67 48.07 -16.15
C ILE A 13 4.52 46.58 -16.24
N ALA A 14 5.64 45.87 -16.46
CA ALA A 14 5.72 44.42 -16.29
C ALA A 14 5.74 44.13 -14.79
N LEU A 15 4.58 43.75 -14.20
CA LEU A 15 4.51 43.16 -12.89
C LEU A 15 5.08 41.72 -13.02
N LEU A 16 6.33 41.54 -12.65
CA LEU A 16 6.90 40.20 -12.36
C LEU A 16 6.25 39.70 -11.08
N PHE A 17 5.26 38.81 -11.23
CA PHE A 17 4.85 37.94 -10.14
C PHE A 17 5.96 36.88 -9.97
N ALA A 18 6.92 37.18 -9.11
CA ALA A 18 7.77 36.16 -8.54
C ALA A 18 6.90 35.33 -7.61
N THR A 19 6.30 34.27 -8.13
CA THR A 19 5.75 33.19 -7.28
C THR A 19 6.95 32.51 -6.64
N THR A 20 7.33 32.97 -5.46
CA THR A 20 8.13 32.16 -4.55
C THR A 20 7.25 30.96 -4.21
N ALA A 21 7.56 29.82 -4.81
CA ALA A 21 7.08 28.55 -4.30
C ALA A 21 7.64 28.46 -2.88
N ALA A 22 6.81 28.81 -1.91
CA ALA A 22 7.07 28.49 -0.52
C ALA A 22 7.05 26.94 -0.49
N PHE A 23 8.22 26.34 -0.41
CA PHE A 23 8.30 24.92 -0.04
C PHE A 23 7.67 24.84 1.34
N ALA A 24 6.47 24.31 1.40
CA ALA A 24 5.83 24.02 2.67
C ALA A 24 6.79 23.07 3.40
N GLN A 25 7.32 23.53 4.53
CA GLN A 25 8.06 22.64 5.41
C GLN A 25 7.07 21.61 5.91
N THR A 26 7.41 20.32 5.77
CA THR A 26 6.60 19.27 6.38
C THR A 26 6.55 19.49 7.88
N PRO A 27 5.44 19.20 8.56
CA PRO A 27 5.34 19.33 10.02
C PRO A 27 6.43 18.55 10.77
N HIS A 28 6.96 17.50 10.15
CA HIS A 28 7.96 16.58 10.69
C HIS A 28 9.41 16.88 10.28
N GLY A 29 9.66 17.92 9.48
CA GLY A 29 11.00 18.32 9.04
C GLY A 29 11.51 17.56 7.82
N SER A 30 11.09 16.31 7.57
CA SER A 30 11.38 15.54 6.35
C SER A 30 10.20 14.62 5.98
N TYR A 31 10.19 14.14 4.74
CA TYR A 31 9.18 13.18 4.27
C TYR A 31 9.41 11.78 4.85
N GLU A 32 10.65 11.45 5.18
CA GLU A 32 10.99 10.21 5.89
C GLU A 32 10.38 10.19 7.28
N ALA A 33 10.55 11.24 8.07
CA ALA A 33 9.96 11.34 9.42
C ALA A 33 8.42 11.33 9.37
N LEU A 34 7.82 11.95 8.34
CA LEU A 34 6.38 11.90 8.11
C LEU A 34 5.91 10.47 7.80
N PHE A 35 6.64 9.78 6.93
CA PHE A 35 6.33 8.40 6.55
C PHE A 35 6.47 7.43 7.73
N GLU A 36 7.57 7.50 8.47
CA GLU A 36 7.76 6.72 9.70
C GLU A 36 6.64 6.94 10.73
N THR A 37 6.22 8.20 10.91
CA THR A 37 5.11 8.52 11.81
C THR A 37 3.81 7.86 11.33
N ALA A 38 3.54 7.92 10.03
CA ALA A 38 2.32 7.36 9.44
C ALA A 38 2.30 5.83 9.49
N ILE A 39 3.45 5.14 9.36
CA ILE A 39 3.55 3.69 9.52
C ILE A 39 3.36 3.28 10.98
N LYS A 40 4.00 3.97 11.91
CA LYS A 40 3.85 3.68 13.35
C LYS A 40 2.42 3.88 13.88
N ALA A 41 1.57 4.57 13.13
CA ALA A 41 0.17 4.71 13.45
C ALA A 41 -0.68 3.48 13.06
N ILE A 42 -0.12 2.53 12.30
CA ILE A 42 -0.82 1.31 11.89
C ILE A 42 -0.81 0.31 13.05
N THR A 43 -1.97 -0.25 13.33
CA THR A 43 -2.12 -1.38 14.26
C THR A 43 -2.10 -2.66 13.42
N TRP A 44 -0.99 -3.38 13.48
CA TRP A 44 -0.79 -4.61 12.70
C TRP A 44 -1.52 -5.81 13.31
N ASP A 45 -1.53 -5.89 14.62
CA ASP A 45 -2.17 -6.92 15.46
C ASP A 45 -3.66 -6.64 15.74
N PHE A 46 -4.34 -5.93 14.82
CA PHE A 46 -5.76 -5.57 14.99
C PHE A 46 -6.69 -6.77 15.16
N GLN A 47 -6.24 -7.96 14.78
CA GLN A 47 -6.98 -9.21 14.95
C GLN A 47 -7.25 -9.55 16.42
N ASP A 48 -6.41 -9.13 17.35
CA ASP A 48 -6.59 -9.43 18.77
C ASP A 48 -7.85 -8.78 19.35
N ASP A 49 -8.17 -7.58 18.88
CA ASP A 49 -9.23 -6.75 19.42
C ASP A 49 -10.42 -6.54 18.49
N TRP A 50 -10.34 -6.95 17.22
CA TRP A 50 -11.37 -6.63 16.23
C TRP A 50 -11.86 -7.86 15.48
N ALA A 51 -13.19 -8.03 15.48
CA ALA A 51 -13.86 -8.91 14.56
C ALA A 51 -14.07 -8.19 13.21
N PHE A 52 -13.93 -8.91 12.08
CA PHE A 52 -14.06 -8.33 10.76
C PHE A 52 -14.47 -9.36 9.70
N THR A 53 -14.92 -8.86 8.56
CA THR A 53 -15.16 -9.66 7.35
C THR A 53 -13.98 -9.53 6.41
N ALA A 54 -13.40 -10.66 5.99
CA ALA A 54 -12.37 -10.75 4.98
C ALA A 54 -12.97 -11.25 3.66
N THR A 55 -12.77 -10.50 2.58
CA THR A 55 -13.13 -10.92 1.22
C THR A 55 -11.85 -11.12 0.43
N SER A 56 -11.65 -12.30 -0.13
CA SER A 56 -10.52 -12.60 -1.01
C SER A 56 -11.00 -12.97 -2.41
N SER A 57 -10.25 -12.58 -3.41
CA SER A 57 -10.49 -12.92 -4.81
C SER A 57 -9.17 -13.31 -5.47
N GLY A 58 -9.17 -14.40 -6.23
CA GLY A 58 -7.97 -14.90 -6.86
C GLY A 58 -8.20 -16.17 -7.68
N LYS A 59 -7.14 -16.92 -7.87
CA LYS A 59 -7.16 -18.15 -8.66
C LYS A 59 -8.08 -19.24 -8.09
N GLU A 60 -8.28 -19.22 -6.79
CA GLU A 60 -9.11 -20.20 -6.08
C GLU A 60 -10.58 -19.77 -5.95
N GLY A 61 -10.98 -18.71 -6.63
CA GLY A 61 -12.32 -18.12 -6.60
C GLY A 61 -12.45 -16.99 -5.56
N ASP A 62 -13.68 -16.50 -5.44
CA ASP A 62 -14.02 -15.46 -4.48
C ASP A 62 -14.48 -16.09 -3.17
N ARG A 63 -13.86 -15.69 -2.06
CA ARG A 63 -14.22 -16.19 -0.71
C ARG A 63 -14.57 -15.03 0.19
N VAL A 64 -15.55 -15.24 1.05
CA VAL A 64 -15.91 -14.35 2.15
C VAL A 64 -15.79 -15.13 3.45
N GLY A 65 -14.94 -14.65 4.35
CA GLY A 65 -14.76 -15.20 5.68
C GLY A 65 -15.06 -14.17 6.75
N ARG A 66 -15.41 -14.64 7.93
CA ARG A 66 -15.58 -13.83 9.14
C ARG A 66 -14.55 -14.25 10.16
N TYR A 67 -13.88 -13.28 10.77
CA TYR A 67 -13.01 -13.46 11.92
C TYR A 67 -13.64 -12.87 13.17
N ASP A 68 -13.58 -13.61 14.28
CA ASP A 68 -14.08 -13.13 15.58
C ASP A 68 -13.14 -13.62 16.71
N PRO A 69 -12.30 -12.73 17.31
CA PRO A 69 -11.36 -13.10 18.36
C PRO A 69 -12.00 -13.55 19.67
N ARG A 70 -13.31 -13.29 19.85
CA ARG A 70 -14.07 -13.74 21.04
C ARG A 70 -14.33 -15.25 21.06
N LEU A 71 -14.14 -15.92 19.93
CA LEU A 71 -14.33 -17.35 19.79
C LEU A 71 -13.06 -18.12 20.17
N PRO A 72 -13.15 -19.42 20.49
CA PRO A 72 -12.00 -20.29 20.61
C PRO A 72 -11.12 -20.22 19.35
N GLU A 73 -9.82 -20.39 19.48
CA GLU A 73 -8.84 -20.20 18.43
C GLU A 73 -9.17 -20.96 17.13
N ASP A 74 -9.59 -22.22 17.26
CA ASP A 74 -10.02 -23.09 16.17
C ASP A 74 -11.37 -22.73 15.55
N GLU A 75 -12.13 -21.80 16.16
CA GLU A 75 -13.42 -21.34 15.69
C GLU A 75 -13.42 -19.85 15.22
N ARG A 76 -12.28 -19.15 15.38
CA ARG A 76 -12.20 -17.70 15.07
C ARG A 76 -12.48 -17.40 13.62
N TRP A 77 -12.08 -18.26 12.70
CA TRP A 77 -12.33 -18.11 11.28
C TRP A 77 -13.53 -18.95 10.82
N THR A 78 -14.50 -18.29 10.20
CA THR A 78 -15.68 -18.94 9.62
C THR A 78 -15.80 -18.55 8.15
N LEU A 79 -15.85 -19.54 7.25
CA LEU A 79 -16.14 -19.31 5.83
C LEU A 79 -17.62 -19.06 5.62
N VAL A 80 -17.95 -17.88 5.08
CA VAL A 80 -19.34 -17.42 4.86
C VAL A 80 -19.82 -17.78 3.45
N SER A 81 -18.97 -17.59 2.43
CA SER A 81 -19.32 -17.95 1.05
C SER A 81 -18.10 -18.24 0.18
N ILE A 82 -18.30 -19.04 -0.87
CA ILE A 82 -17.37 -19.29 -1.97
C ILE A 82 -18.12 -19.03 -3.29
N ASP A 83 -17.60 -18.11 -4.12
CA ASP A 83 -18.23 -17.72 -5.39
C ASP A 83 -19.73 -17.36 -5.24
N GLY A 84 -20.08 -16.73 -4.12
CA GLY A 84 -21.45 -16.35 -3.77
C GLY A 84 -22.37 -17.49 -3.37
N ARG A 85 -21.89 -18.71 -3.21
CA ARG A 85 -22.67 -19.87 -2.72
C ARG A 85 -22.34 -20.18 -1.25
N VAL A 86 -23.24 -20.87 -0.59
CA VAL A 86 -23.01 -21.44 0.73
C VAL A 86 -21.91 -22.52 0.62
N PRO A 87 -20.88 -22.49 1.47
CA PRO A 87 -19.84 -23.52 1.52
C PRO A 87 -20.39 -24.84 2.09
N THR A 88 -19.72 -25.94 1.78
CA THR A 88 -19.94 -27.24 2.42
C THR A 88 -19.23 -27.29 3.78
N ASP A 89 -19.62 -28.26 4.64
CA ASP A 89 -18.97 -28.44 5.94
C ASP A 89 -17.46 -28.72 5.81
N GLU A 90 -17.04 -29.46 4.76
CA GLU A 90 -15.64 -29.77 4.47
C GLU A 90 -14.86 -28.49 4.10
N GLU A 91 -15.44 -27.61 3.25
CA GLU A 91 -14.82 -26.33 2.86
C GLU A 91 -14.70 -25.38 4.05
N VAL A 92 -15.65 -25.40 4.99
CA VAL A 92 -15.57 -24.58 6.21
C VAL A 92 -14.39 -25.04 7.09
N VAL A 93 -14.24 -26.34 7.30
CA VAL A 93 -13.15 -26.91 8.09
C VAL A 93 -11.80 -26.62 7.43
N GLU A 94 -11.65 -26.89 6.13
CA GLU A 94 -10.42 -26.62 5.38
C GLU A 94 -10.03 -25.13 5.44
N TYR A 95 -11.02 -24.24 5.35
CA TYR A 95 -10.75 -22.81 5.46
C TYR A 95 -10.27 -22.39 6.84
N ALA A 96 -10.89 -22.90 7.91
CA ALA A 96 -10.47 -22.60 9.27
C ALA A 96 -9.05 -23.14 9.55
N ASP A 97 -8.77 -24.39 9.15
CA ASP A 97 -7.44 -25.01 9.31
C ASP A 97 -6.35 -24.22 8.55
N SER A 98 -6.66 -23.74 7.33
CA SER A 98 -5.70 -22.97 6.52
C SER A 98 -5.41 -21.55 7.06
N ARG A 99 -6.24 -21.05 7.98
CA ARG A 99 -6.13 -19.70 8.55
C ARG A 99 -5.68 -19.71 10.02
N GLY A 100 -5.82 -20.84 10.71
CA GLY A 100 -5.55 -20.96 12.15
C GLY A 100 -4.09 -20.68 12.53
N ASP A 101 -3.16 -20.95 11.62
CA ASP A 101 -1.71 -20.79 11.86
C ASP A 101 -1.14 -19.48 11.31
N HIS A 102 -1.96 -18.63 10.70
CA HIS A 102 -1.48 -17.37 10.10
C HIS A 102 -2.09 -16.16 10.81
N HIS A 103 -1.37 -15.62 11.77
CA HIS A 103 -1.57 -14.23 12.17
C HIS A 103 -0.95 -13.32 11.09
N PHE A 104 -1.67 -12.27 10.67
CA PHE A 104 -1.05 -11.23 9.84
C PHE A 104 -0.02 -10.51 10.72
N GLY A 105 1.26 -10.73 10.48
CA GLY A 105 2.36 -10.14 11.26
C GLY A 105 3.17 -11.14 12.08
N ASP A 106 2.73 -12.41 12.22
CA ASP A 106 3.56 -13.48 12.79
C ASP A 106 4.43 -14.12 11.69
N ASP A 107 5.45 -13.44 11.26
CA ASP A 107 6.65 -14.14 10.81
C ASP A 107 7.44 -14.45 12.08
N ASP A 108 7.73 -15.74 12.31
CA ASP A 108 8.38 -16.31 13.51
C ASP A 108 9.80 -15.75 13.83
N ASP A 109 10.20 -14.70 13.19
CA ASP A 109 11.46 -14.02 13.42
C ASP A 109 11.23 -12.78 14.31
N ASP A 110 11.69 -12.90 15.55
CA ASP A 110 11.60 -12.00 16.70
C ASP A 110 12.16 -10.56 16.48
N ASP A 111 12.32 -10.10 15.25
CA ASP A 111 12.91 -8.79 14.96
C ASP A 111 12.09 -8.01 13.92
N ASP A 112 11.46 -6.96 14.41
CA ASP A 112 11.02 -5.75 13.73
C ASP A 112 9.63 -5.67 13.07
N ASP A 113 8.70 -5.08 13.81
CA ASP A 113 7.40 -4.51 13.40
C ASP A 113 7.47 -3.45 12.25
N ASN A 114 8.49 -3.47 11.41
CA ASN A 114 8.79 -2.38 10.48
C ASN A 114 8.91 -2.75 8.99
N ASP A 115 8.55 -3.97 8.57
CA ASP A 115 8.69 -4.45 7.17
C ASP A 115 8.21 -3.45 6.08
N ALA A 116 7.22 -2.63 6.41
CA ALA A 116 6.74 -1.62 5.47
C ALA A 116 7.70 -0.42 5.33
N ILE A 117 8.54 -0.14 6.33
CA ILE A 117 9.58 0.91 6.26
C ILE A 117 10.69 0.42 5.33
N ASP A 118 11.03 -0.84 5.42
CA ASP A 118 12.14 -1.48 4.70
C ASP A 118 11.87 -1.61 3.20
N MET A 119 10.60 -1.48 2.79
CA MET A 119 10.23 -1.38 1.36
C MET A 119 10.65 -0.06 0.69
N VAL A 120 11.11 0.93 1.44
CA VAL A 120 11.41 2.28 0.95
C VAL A 120 12.90 2.57 1.04
N GLU A 121 13.58 2.69 -0.08
CA GLU A 121 15.00 3.10 -0.15
C GLU A 121 15.19 4.43 0.59
N PRO A 122 16.05 4.48 1.62
CA PRO A 122 16.28 5.69 2.43
C PRO A 122 16.68 6.90 1.60
N GLY A 123 16.08 8.06 1.86
CA GLY A 123 16.39 9.32 1.17
C GLY A 123 15.79 9.45 -0.22
N THR A 124 14.91 8.53 -0.64
CA THR A 124 14.26 8.57 -1.97
C THR A 124 12.87 9.16 -1.97
N LEU A 125 12.26 9.38 -0.80
CA LEU A 125 10.93 9.98 -0.68
C LEU A 125 10.90 11.40 -1.25
N LYS A 126 9.98 11.65 -2.21
CA LYS A 126 9.82 12.94 -2.88
C LYS A 126 8.36 13.31 -3.02
N LEU A 127 8.04 14.57 -2.73
CA LEU A 127 6.70 15.09 -2.93
C LEU A 127 6.31 15.07 -4.40
N VAL A 128 5.19 14.41 -4.70
CA VAL A 128 4.54 14.39 -6.02
C VAL A 128 3.38 15.38 -6.03
N GLU A 129 2.56 15.36 -4.99
CA GLU A 129 1.37 16.21 -4.86
C GLU A 129 1.10 16.51 -3.39
N GLU A 130 0.67 17.72 -3.11
CA GLU A 130 0.17 18.14 -1.81
C GLU A 130 -1.17 18.85 -1.99
N THR A 131 -2.16 18.40 -1.20
CA THR A 131 -3.47 19.02 -1.11
C THR A 131 -3.77 19.43 0.35
N ASP A 132 -4.94 19.96 0.62
CA ASP A 132 -5.37 20.22 1.99
C ASP A 132 -5.59 18.92 2.79
N ASP A 133 -5.87 17.80 2.09
CA ASP A 133 -6.26 16.52 2.70
C ASP A 133 -5.12 15.51 2.80
N TYR A 134 -4.12 15.56 1.91
CA TYR A 134 -3.08 14.54 1.86
C TYR A 134 -1.74 15.02 1.27
N TRP A 135 -0.70 14.24 1.54
CA TRP A 135 0.55 14.23 0.77
C TRP A 135 0.61 12.94 -0.08
N LEU A 136 1.01 13.08 -1.33
CA LEU A 136 1.38 11.98 -2.21
C LEU A 136 2.88 12.05 -2.43
N LEU A 137 3.60 11.00 -2.04
CA LEU A 137 5.05 10.90 -2.19
C LEU A 137 5.37 9.77 -3.16
N SER A 138 6.46 9.91 -3.91
CA SER A 138 7.09 8.81 -4.66
C SER A 138 8.33 8.33 -3.92
N PHE A 139 8.70 7.06 -4.12
CA PHE A 139 9.91 6.46 -3.58
C PHE A 139 10.50 5.42 -4.54
N VAL A 140 11.73 5.03 -4.29
CA VAL A 140 12.36 3.86 -4.93
C VAL A 140 12.13 2.67 -3.99
N PRO A 141 11.51 1.58 -4.47
CA PRO A 141 11.39 0.37 -3.67
C PRO A 141 12.76 -0.28 -3.45
N THR A 142 12.97 -0.80 -2.26
CA THR A 142 14.15 -1.61 -1.93
C THR A 142 13.73 -2.96 -1.38
N ASP A 143 14.68 -3.87 -1.33
CA ASP A 143 14.63 -5.14 -0.65
C ASP A 143 15.79 -5.10 0.35
N ASP A 144 15.45 -5.16 1.62
CA ASP A 144 16.45 -5.03 2.70
C ASP A 144 17.13 -6.36 3.03
N ASP A 145 16.82 -7.42 2.25
CA ASP A 145 17.53 -8.70 2.34
C ASP A 145 19.01 -8.53 1.92
N ASP A 146 19.79 -7.90 2.79
CA ASP A 146 21.25 -7.69 2.67
C ASP A 146 22.05 -9.01 2.57
N ASP A 147 21.41 -10.16 2.75
CA ASP A 147 22.08 -11.45 2.85
C ASP A 147 22.40 -12.12 1.50
N ASP A 148 21.80 -11.67 0.39
CA ASP A 148 22.10 -12.22 -0.94
C ASP A 148 22.70 -11.16 -1.89
N ASP A 149 23.98 -10.81 -1.65
CA ASP A 149 24.82 -9.98 -2.57
C ASP A 149 24.80 -10.47 -4.04
N ASP A 150 24.22 -11.64 -4.32
CA ASP A 150 24.18 -12.31 -5.62
C ASP A 150 22.90 -12.07 -6.44
N ASP A 151 21.79 -11.45 -5.90
CA ASP A 151 20.57 -11.22 -6.71
C ASP A 151 20.57 -9.89 -7.49
N GLU A 152 21.54 -9.74 -8.38
CA GLU A 152 21.57 -8.66 -9.39
C GLU A 152 20.25 -8.57 -10.20
N VAL A 153 19.49 -9.66 -10.27
CA VAL A 153 18.23 -9.73 -11.04
C VAL A 153 17.08 -9.11 -10.27
N GLY A 154 16.92 -9.44 -8.98
CA GLY A 154 15.93 -8.86 -8.08
C GLY A 154 16.12 -7.36 -7.97
N ARG A 155 17.31 -6.90 -7.69
CA ARG A 155 17.65 -5.48 -7.62
C ARG A 155 17.32 -4.71 -8.91
N LYS A 156 17.63 -5.23 -10.10
CA LYS A 156 17.24 -4.61 -11.37
C LYS A 156 15.73 -4.53 -11.57
N VAL A 157 15.00 -5.49 -11.04
CA VAL A 157 13.53 -5.49 -11.06
C VAL A 157 13.03 -4.35 -10.18
N LEU A 158 13.49 -4.25 -8.93
CA LEU A 158 13.12 -3.21 -7.97
C LEU A 158 13.46 -1.81 -8.48
N GLU A 159 14.68 -1.57 -8.99
CA GLU A 159 15.10 -0.31 -9.61
C GLU A 159 14.22 0.13 -10.80
N SER A 160 13.50 -0.82 -11.41
CA SER A 160 12.59 -0.58 -12.54
C SER A 160 11.14 -0.39 -12.11
N MET A 161 10.86 -0.44 -10.81
CA MET A 161 9.54 -0.20 -10.25
C MET A 161 9.42 1.23 -9.72
N ASN A 162 8.20 1.68 -9.56
CA ASN A 162 7.87 2.96 -8.94
C ASN A 162 7.03 2.69 -7.70
N GLY A 163 7.47 3.25 -6.58
CA GLY A 163 6.72 3.29 -5.34
C GLY A 163 5.98 4.61 -5.18
N THR A 164 4.77 4.56 -4.63
CA THR A 164 4.05 5.75 -4.17
C THR A 164 3.38 5.49 -2.84
N VAL A 165 3.42 6.47 -1.96
CA VAL A 165 2.71 6.46 -0.69
C VAL A 165 1.78 7.66 -0.61
N LYS A 166 0.60 7.45 -0.04
CA LYS A 166 -0.36 8.51 0.25
C LYS A 166 -0.57 8.61 1.75
N ILE A 167 -0.33 9.79 2.31
CA ILE A 167 -0.49 10.05 3.74
C ILE A 167 -1.61 11.08 3.93
N ILE A 168 -2.60 10.74 4.73
CA ILE A 168 -3.73 11.62 5.07
C ILE A 168 -3.29 12.61 6.13
N LYS A 169 -3.59 13.90 5.93
CA LYS A 169 -3.21 14.97 6.85
C LYS A 169 -4.02 14.96 8.14
N ASN A 170 -5.33 14.67 8.05
CA ASN A 170 -6.17 14.53 9.21
C ASN A 170 -5.99 13.14 9.83
N GLY A 171 -5.32 13.06 10.97
CA GLY A 171 -4.96 11.82 11.65
C GLY A 171 -3.56 11.29 11.30
N GLU A 172 -2.87 11.91 10.34
CA GLU A 172 -1.47 11.62 9.96
C GLU A 172 -1.19 10.13 9.77
N TYR A 173 -2.05 9.45 9.01
CA TYR A 173 -1.92 8.02 8.76
C TYR A 173 -1.67 7.71 7.30
N LEU A 174 -1.04 6.57 7.05
CA LEU A 174 -0.81 6.01 5.74
C LEU A 174 -2.12 5.52 5.12
N ALA A 175 -2.53 6.06 3.97
CA ALA A 175 -3.71 5.59 3.25
C ALA A 175 -3.39 4.42 2.33
N TYR A 176 -2.21 4.42 1.71
CA TYR A 176 -1.73 3.29 0.93
C TYR A 176 -0.23 3.37 0.64
N ILE A 177 0.36 2.20 0.40
CA ILE A 177 1.62 1.97 -0.32
C ILE A 177 1.27 1.26 -1.62
N ASP A 178 1.85 1.71 -2.74
CA ASP A 178 1.63 1.14 -4.08
C ASP A 178 2.98 1.00 -4.77
N ILE A 179 3.36 -0.22 -5.15
CA ILE A 179 4.58 -0.54 -5.89
C ILE A 179 4.17 -1.19 -7.22
N ARG A 180 4.64 -0.64 -8.33
CA ARG A 180 4.30 -1.15 -9.65
C ARG A 180 5.35 -0.84 -10.71
N ASN A 181 5.34 -1.63 -11.78
CA ASN A 181 6.06 -1.26 -12.98
C ASN A 181 5.15 -0.49 -13.96
N GLU A 182 5.65 0.63 -14.48
CA GLU A 182 4.96 1.39 -15.55
C GLU A 182 5.18 0.79 -16.93
N LYS A 183 6.33 0.14 -17.12
CA LYS A 183 6.75 -0.46 -18.39
C LYS A 183 7.18 -1.90 -18.18
N PRO A 184 7.06 -2.76 -19.20
CA PRO A 184 7.56 -4.12 -19.10
C PRO A 184 9.07 -4.16 -18.78
N ILE A 185 9.42 -4.93 -17.76
CA ILE A 185 10.80 -5.16 -17.31
C ILE A 185 11.35 -6.42 -17.98
N ARG A 186 12.63 -6.41 -18.33
CA ARG A 186 13.36 -7.57 -18.84
C ARG A 186 14.63 -7.78 -18.01
N PRO A 187 14.51 -8.44 -16.84
CA PRO A 187 15.63 -8.56 -15.91
C PRO A 187 16.77 -9.41 -16.49
N LYS A 188 16.44 -10.39 -17.31
CA LYS A 188 17.43 -11.23 -18.02
C LYS A 188 16.89 -11.72 -19.36
N PHE A 189 17.79 -12.26 -20.20
CA PHE A 189 17.43 -12.80 -21.50
C PHE A 189 16.32 -13.87 -21.39
N GLY A 190 15.32 -13.75 -22.22
CA GLY A 190 14.17 -14.69 -22.25
C GLY A 190 13.12 -14.48 -21.16
N VAL A 191 13.33 -13.57 -20.20
CA VAL A 191 12.35 -13.25 -19.13
C VAL A 191 11.78 -11.87 -19.35
N LYS A 192 10.45 -11.76 -19.27
CA LYS A 192 9.70 -10.50 -19.36
C LYS A 192 8.63 -10.46 -18.30
N MET A 193 8.71 -9.47 -17.41
CA MET A 193 7.66 -9.07 -16.50
C MET A 193 6.84 -7.96 -17.16
N SER A 194 5.57 -8.25 -17.48
CA SER A 194 4.71 -7.28 -18.17
C SER A 194 3.88 -6.46 -17.21
N LYS A 195 3.61 -7.00 -16.02
CA LYS A 195 2.88 -6.34 -14.94
C LYS A 195 3.43 -6.83 -13.61
N PHE A 196 3.63 -5.90 -12.72
CA PHE A 196 3.73 -6.08 -11.28
C PHE A 196 2.90 -5.00 -10.62
N LEU A 197 2.16 -5.36 -9.60
CA LEU A 197 1.42 -4.47 -8.73
C LEU A 197 1.40 -5.11 -7.34
N MET A 198 1.82 -4.35 -6.35
CA MET A 198 1.55 -4.61 -4.94
C MET A 198 0.97 -3.32 -4.36
N ARG A 199 -0.16 -3.42 -3.71
CA ARG A 199 -0.82 -2.30 -3.06
C ARG A 199 -1.37 -2.72 -1.72
N LEU A 200 -0.97 -2.02 -0.68
CA LEU A 200 -1.51 -2.12 0.66
C LEU A 200 -2.30 -0.85 0.95
N ALA A 201 -3.54 -0.96 1.38
CA ALA A 201 -4.35 0.18 1.75
C ALA A 201 -4.74 0.10 3.23
N PHE A 202 -4.73 1.25 3.89
CA PHE A 202 -4.97 1.38 5.32
C PHE A 202 -6.05 2.44 5.60
N GLY A 203 -6.62 2.38 6.76
CA GLY A 203 -7.59 3.37 7.21
C GLY A 203 -8.19 3.01 8.58
N PRO A 204 -8.94 3.91 9.18
CA PRO A 204 -9.56 3.65 10.48
C PRO A 204 -10.47 2.42 10.44
N ALA A 205 -10.40 1.56 11.45
CA ALA A 205 -11.30 0.42 11.62
C ALA A 205 -12.77 0.87 11.79
N ALA A 206 -12.96 1.96 12.54
CA ALA A 206 -14.24 2.66 12.77
C ALA A 206 -13.94 4.17 12.79
N ASP A 207 -14.98 5.03 12.95
CA ASP A 207 -14.83 6.50 12.89
C ASP A 207 -13.70 7.07 13.78
N ASP A 208 -13.50 6.53 14.98
CA ASP A 208 -12.44 6.90 15.91
C ASP A 208 -11.55 5.68 16.27
N GLY A 209 -11.55 4.66 15.40
CA GLY A 209 -10.80 3.43 15.60
C GLY A 209 -9.32 3.53 15.18
N PRO A 210 -8.52 2.51 15.52
CA PRO A 210 -7.13 2.43 15.07
C PRO A 210 -7.04 2.34 13.55
N VAL A 211 -5.90 2.76 13.02
CA VAL A 211 -5.57 2.58 11.61
C VAL A 211 -5.15 1.13 11.39
N VAL A 212 -5.85 0.43 10.52
CA VAL A 212 -5.64 -0.98 10.22
C VAL A 212 -5.52 -1.20 8.72
N MET A 213 -5.05 -2.36 8.31
CA MET A 213 -5.08 -2.78 6.91
C MET A 213 -6.54 -2.92 6.44
N LYS A 214 -6.86 -2.30 5.31
CA LYS A 214 -8.18 -2.35 4.65
C LYS A 214 -8.19 -3.25 3.42
N SER A 215 -7.09 -3.28 2.68
CA SER A 215 -6.96 -4.19 1.55
C SER A 215 -5.50 -4.41 1.17
N MET A 216 -5.29 -5.55 0.51
CA MET A 216 -4.06 -5.90 -0.17
C MET A 216 -4.42 -6.36 -1.58
N ASP A 217 -3.77 -5.77 -2.59
CA ASP A 217 -3.87 -6.18 -3.99
C ASP A 217 -2.50 -6.58 -4.50
N PHE A 218 -2.41 -7.76 -5.08
CA PHE A 218 -1.21 -8.26 -5.73
C PHE A 218 -1.52 -8.67 -7.16
N ALA A 219 -0.66 -8.35 -8.11
CA ALA A 219 -0.77 -8.87 -9.47
C ALA A 219 0.57 -8.97 -10.14
N ILE A 220 0.85 -10.14 -10.71
CA ILE A 220 2.06 -10.41 -11.50
C ILE A 220 1.73 -11.02 -12.85
N LYS A 221 2.38 -10.51 -13.89
CA LYS A 221 2.33 -11.12 -15.23
C LYS A 221 3.75 -11.25 -15.77
N LEU A 222 4.24 -12.48 -15.74
CA LEU A 222 5.58 -12.85 -16.15
C LEU A 222 5.54 -13.86 -17.28
N SER A 223 6.49 -13.78 -18.19
CA SER A 223 6.75 -14.82 -19.19
C SER A 223 8.25 -15.10 -19.22
N ALA A 224 8.59 -16.41 -19.21
CA ALA A 224 9.96 -16.87 -19.35
C ALA A 224 10.06 -17.83 -20.53
N PHE A 225 10.96 -17.51 -21.44
CA PHE A 225 11.15 -18.27 -22.67
C PHE A 225 9.86 -18.60 -23.42
N VAL A 226 9.36 -18.96 -24.20
CA VAL A 226 8.05 -19.16 -24.86
C VAL A 226 7.11 -20.08 -24.07
N LEU A 227 7.63 -20.77 -23.04
CA LEU A 227 6.95 -21.91 -22.41
C LEU A 227 6.34 -21.62 -21.03
N VAL A 228 6.93 -20.71 -20.26
CA VAL A 228 6.44 -20.38 -18.92
C VAL A 228 5.69 -19.06 -18.95
N ARG A 229 4.47 -19.07 -18.45
CA ARG A 229 3.64 -17.88 -18.27
C ARG A 229 3.01 -17.91 -16.89
N VAL A 230 3.28 -16.88 -16.10
CA VAL A 230 2.61 -16.59 -14.84
C VAL A 230 1.68 -15.42 -15.09
N ASN A 231 0.43 -15.52 -14.67
CA ASN A 231 -0.54 -14.44 -14.70
C ASN A 231 -1.45 -14.64 -13.49
N GLU A 232 -1.06 -14.02 -12.40
CA GLU A 232 -1.72 -14.12 -11.13
C GLU A 232 -2.20 -12.75 -10.72
N ALA A 233 -3.37 -12.69 -10.11
CA ALA A 233 -3.93 -11.51 -9.49
C ALA A 233 -4.74 -11.99 -8.28
N GLU A 234 -4.43 -11.42 -7.14
CA GLU A 234 -5.08 -11.72 -5.88
C GLU A 234 -5.41 -10.41 -5.19
N SER A 235 -6.56 -10.39 -4.53
CA SER A 235 -6.96 -9.27 -3.71
C SER A 235 -7.56 -9.77 -2.42
N MET A 236 -7.34 -9.03 -1.35
CA MET A 236 -7.96 -9.24 -0.06
C MET A 236 -8.46 -7.89 0.47
N ALA A 237 -9.66 -7.86 1.01
CA ALA A 237 -10.24 -6.66 1.61
C ALA A 237 -10.85 -7.00 2.96
N PHE A 238 -10.66 -6.10 3.93
CA PHE A 238 -11.17 -6.20 5.28
C PHE A 238 -12.24 -5.13 5.51
N SER A 239 -13.38 -5.53 6.04
CA SER A 239 -14.54 -4.67 6.24
C SER A 239 -15.35 -5.09 7.46
N GLU A 240 -16.38 -4.33 7.78
CA GLU A 240 -17.30 -4.64 8.88
C GLU A 240 -16.58 -4.87 10.21
N PHE A 241 -15.62 -3.99 10.51
CA PHE A 241 -14.86 -4.06 11.76
C PHE A 241 -15.78 -3.79 12.95
N GLU A 242 -15.69 -4.66 13.96
CA GLU A 242 -16.43 -4.57 15.22
C GLU A 242 -15.44 -4.77 16.37
N TYR A 243 -15.36 -3.81 17.28
CA TYR A 243 -14.48 -3.94 18.44
C TYR A 243 -14.95 -5.09 19.33
N ALA A 244 -14.05 -6.03 19.58
CA ALA A 244 -14.30 -7.26 20.32
C ALA A 244 -13.56 -7.29 21.67
N GLY A 245 -12.76 -6.27 21.98
CA GLY A 245 -12.02 -6.17 23.23
C GLY A 245 -12.91 -6.12 24.45
N ASP A 246 -12.34 -6.46 25.61
CA ASP A 246 -13.03 -6.77 26.87
C ASP A 246 -14.17 -5.82 27.23
N THR A 247 -15.38 -6.33 27.20
CA THR A 247 -16.48 -5.86 28.06
C THR A 247 -16.24 -6.44 29.47
N THR A 248 -15.34 -5.80 30.23
CA THR A 248 -15.22 -6.03 31.67
C THR A 248 -16.47 -5.63 32.44
#